data_757b049b1f11ade2d29808218da8e9b0
#
_entry.id   757b049b1f11ade2d29808218da8e9b0
#
_cell.length_a   1.000
_cell.length_b   1.000
_cell.length_c   1.000
_cell.angle_alpha   90.00
_cell.angle_beta   90.00
_cell.angle_gamma   90.00
#
_symmetry.space_group_name_H-M   'P 1'
#
loop_
_entity.id
_entity.type
_entity.pdbx_description
1 polymer ?
#
loop_
_entity_poly.entity_id
_entity_poly.type
_entity_poly.pdbx_seq_one_letter_code
_entity_poly.pdbx_strand_id
1 'polypeptide(L)'
;LVLTVFVGCTKGKAADDKKEPQDEPTLSGYVVENTSGNILVSSEDGLTFVSTEGAKIMNGQKEISASELKPGMNVKITYDGAVLESYPGQIPNTRTIKVMSQENDKISLYKKAVIHTYEEREKLGEEKTIALDFSEITSLDEDQKNALEYVLGNYFATKTDANVIRGSYKELEKNGVIKNNAFNDGIILSVSEKGENKFSVGWWKSGTCASGFSDCTAKIKSGEWVINYGDAWIS
;
A
#
# COMPACT_ATOMS: atom_id res chain seq x y z
N LEU A 1 -64.50 -32.98 -49.60
CA LEU A 1 -63.13 -32.78 -49.14
C LEU A 1 -63.15 -32.35 -47.71
N VAL A 2 -62.79 -33.23 -46.76
CA VAL A 2 -62.79 -32.96 -45.32
C VAL A 2 -61.38 -32.60 -44.90
N LEU A 3 -61.17 -31.39 -44.38
CA LEU A 3 -59.88 -30.94 -43.89
C LEU A 3 -59.88 -31.11 -42.36
N THR A 4 -59.10 -32.07 -41.87
CA THR A 4 -58.94 -32.33 -40.45
C THR A 4 -57.75 -31.50 -39.93
N VAL A 5 -58.01 -30.56 -39.02
CA VAL A 5 -56.96 -29.77 -38.35
C VAL A 5 -56.57 -30.52 -37.08
N PHE A 6 -55.28 -30.96 -37.01
CA PHE A 6 -54.68 -31.48 -35.78
C PHE A 6 -54.12 -30.31 -34.96
N VAL A 7 -54.71 -30.05 -33.79
CA VAL A 7 -54.13 -29.17 -32.79
C VAL A 7 -53.17 -30.01 -31.93
N GLY A 8 -51.87 -29.84 -32.15
CA GLY A 8 -50.83 -30.44 -31.31
C GLY A 8 -50.50 -29.52 -30.15
N CYS A 9 -50.94 -29.88 -28.93
CA CYS A 9 -50.42 -29.25 -27.71
C CYS A 9 -48.98 -29.70 -27.44
N THR A 10 -48.01 -28.89 -27.76
CA THR A 10 -46.64 -29.07 -27.25
C THR A 10 -46.55 -28.47 -25.83
N LYS A 11 -46.40 -29.35 -24.84
CA LYS A 11 -46.00 -28.98 -23.48
C LYS A 11 -44.58 -28.39 -23.58
N GLY A 12 -44.46 -27.05 -23.38
CA GLY A 12 -43.18 -26.40 -23.20
C GLY A 12 -42.50 -26.93 -21.95
N LYS A 13 -41.39 -27.64 -22.11
CA LYS A 13 -40.44 -27.88 -21.04
C LYS A 13 -39.88 -26.51 -20.64
N ALA A 14 -40.12 -26.08 -19.39
CA ALA A 14 -39.36 -24.98 -18.79
C ALA A 14 -37.87 -25.39 -18.88
N ALA A 15 -37.13 -24.61 -19.63
CA ALA A 15 -35.66 -24.68 -19.59
C ALA A 15 -35.24 -24.21 -18.18
N ASP A 16 -34.75 -25.14 -17.41
CA ASP A 16 -34.06 -24.86 -16.17
C ASP A 16 -32.73 -24.18 -16.59
N ASP A 17 -32.75 -22.84 -16.58
CA ASP A 17 -31.54 -22.03 -16.79
C ASP A 17 -30.61 -22.27 -15.60
N LYS A 18 -29.88 -23.37 -15.67
CA LYS A 18 -28.67 -23.55 -14.86
C LYS A 18 -27.67 -22.52 -15.33
N LYS A 19 -27.71 -21.32 -14.70
CA LYS A 19 -26.61 -20.37 -14.76
C LYS A 19 -25.35 -21.14 -14.39
N GLU A 20 -24.44 -21.32 -15.34
CA GLU A 20 -23.09 -21.81 -15.03
C GLU A 20 -22.53 -20.97 -13.88
N PRO A 21 -21.84 -21.56 -12.90
CA PRO A 21 -21.22 -20.78 -11.84
C PRO A 21 -20.23 -19.82 -12.50
N GLN A 22 -20.58 -18.55 -12.60
CA GLN A 22 -19.63 -17.52 -12.98
C GLN A 22 -18.59 -17.50 -11.87
N ASP A 23 -17.32 -17.72 -12.22
CA ASP A 23 -16.22 -17.55 -11.29
C ASP A 23 -16.30 -16.15 -10.72
N GLU A 24 -16.44 -16.08 -9.39
CA GLU A 24 -16.53 -14.80 -8.71
C GLU A 24 -15.21 -14.04 -8.87
N PRO A 25 -15.25 -12.73 -9.13
CA PRO A 25 -14.03 -11.92 -9.22
C PRO A 25 -13.17 -12.03 -7.98
N THR A 26 -11.87 -12.03 -8.18
CA THR A 26 -10.90 -12.11 -7.07
C THR A 26 -9.84 -11.03 -7.20
N LEU A 27 -9.41 -10.50 -6.05
CA LEU A 27 -8.24 -9.65 -5.90
C LEU A 27 -7.23 -10.37 -5.01
N SER A 28 -5.98 -10.41 -5.40
CA SER A 28 -4.88 -10.89 -4.54
C SER A 28 -3.93 -9.75 -4.26
N GLY A 29 -3.47 -9.63 -3.03
CA GLY A 29 -2.56 -8.55 -2.68
C GLY A 29 -2.09 -8.59 -1.23
N TYR A 30 -1.31 -7.58 -0.89
CA TYR A 30 -0.64 -7.40 0.38
C TYR A 30 -1.43 -6.40 1.24
N VAL A 31 -1.73 -6.76 2.49
CA VAL A 31 -2.39 -5.86 3.45
C VAL A 31 -1.40 -4.79 3.90
N VAL A 32 -1.69 -3.54 3.59
CA VAL A 32 -0.88 -2.36 3.92
C VAL A 32 -1.31 -1.76 5.27
N GLU A 33 -2.61 -1.59 5.45
CA GLU A 33 -3.20 -1.05 6.67
C GLU A 33 -4.52 -1.76 6.97
N ASN A 34 -4.87 -1.83 8.25
CA ASN A 34 -6.18 -2.29 8.70
C ASN A 34 -6.80 -1.17 9.54
N THR A 35 -7.91 -0.65 9.07
CA THR A 35 -8.72 0.36 9.75
C THR A 35 -10.07 -0.25 10.13
N SER A 36 -10.82 0.41 11.01
CA SER A 36 -12.14 -0.10 11.43
C SER A 36 -13.07 -0.31 10.23
N GLY A 37 -13.34 -1.58 9.90
CA GLY A 37 -14.26 -1.98 8.81
C GLY A 37 -13.64 -2.11 7.42
N ASN A 38 -12.38 -1.71 7.21
CA ASN A 38 -11.69 -1.82 5.92
C ASN A 38 -10.23 -2.20 6.07
N ILE A 39 -9.68 -2.88 5.05
CA ILE A 39 -8.25 -3.03 4.87
C ILE A 39 -7.81 -2.30 3.60
N LEU A 40 -6.63 -1.70 3.62
CA LEU A 40 -5.96 -1.20 2.42
C LEU A 40 -5.08 -2.32 1.89
N VAL A 41 -5.28 -2.68 0.63
CA VAL A 41 -4.55 -3.76 -0.05
C VAL A 41 -3.77 -3.18 -1.22
N SER A 42 -2.50 -3.54 -1.32
CA SER A 42 -1.64 -3.29 -2.48
C SER A 42 -1.67 -4.52 -3.38
N SER A 43 -1.94 -4.34 -4.66
CA SER A 43 -2.02 -5.40 -5.67
C SER A 43 -1.44 -4.91 -7.01
N GLU A 44 -1.33 -5.79 -7.99
CA GLU A 44 -0.93 -5.43 -9.36
C GLU A 44 -1.87 -4.39 -10.00
N ASP A 45 -3.15 -4.36 -9.57
CA ASP A 45 -4.13 -3.36 -10.02
C ASP A 45 -4.05 -2.03 -9.24
N GLY A 46 -3.09 -1.90 -8.32
CA GLY A 46 -2.88 -0.74 -7.46
C GLY A 46 -3.49 -0.88 -6.08
N LEU A 47 -3.71 0.27 -5.42
CA LEU A 47 -4.23 0.32 -4.06
C LEU A 47 -5.75 0.25 -4.03
N THR A 48 -6.28 -0.59 -3.15
CA THR A 48 -7.73 -0.80 -3.00
C THR A 48 -8.13 -0.89 -1.53
N PHE A 49 -9.12 -0.10 -1.13
CA PHE A 49 -9.83 -0.32 0.12
C PHE A 49 -10.83 -1.45 -0.04
N VAL A 50 -10.74 -2.44 0.82
CA VAL A 50 -11.60 -3.62 0.81
C VAL A 50 -12.41 -3.64 2.10
N SER A 51 -13.74 -3.60 1.97
CA SER A 51 -14.63 -3.70 3.12
C SER A 51 -14.51 -5.10 3.74
N THR A 52 -14.37 -5.14 5.06
CA THR A 52 -14.37 -6.39 5.83
C THR A 52 -15.75 -6.70 6.43
N GLU A 53 -16.71 -5.80 6.24
CA GLU A 53 -18.07 -5.95 6.79
C GLU A 53 -18.81 -7.10 6.10
N GLY A 54 -19.29 -8.05 6.88
CA GLY A 54 -19.99 -9.23 6.38
C GLY A 54 -19.11 -10.27 5.66
N ALA A 55 -17.81 -9.99 5.48
CA ALA A 55 -16.89 -10.91 4.84
C ALA A 55 -16.54 -12.10 5.76
N LYS A 56 -16.52 -13.31 5.19
CA LYS A 56 -15.94 -14.47 5.87
C LYS A 56 -14.42 -14.44 5.75
N ILE A 57 -13.72 -14.34 6.88
CA ILE A 57 -12.27 -14.18 6.90
C ILE A 57 -11.61 -15.46 7.41
N MET A 58 -10.69 -16.03 6.61
CA MET A 58 -10.08 -17.33 6.89
C MET A 58 -8.56 -17.22 6.93
N ASN A 59 -7.95 -17.83 7.95
CA ASN A 59 -6.51 -18.08 8.00
C ASN A 59 -6.30 -19.60 8.09
N GLY A 60 -5.92 -20.21 6.96
CA GLY A 60 -5.98 -21.64 6.78
C GLY A 60 -7.43 -22.16 6.94
N GLN A 61 -7.63 -23.04 7.91
CA GLN A 61 -8.97 -23.59 8.22
C GLN A 61 -9.68 -22.85 9.37
N LYS A 62 -9.01 -21.88 10.01
CA LYS A 62 -9.58 -21.10 11.12
C LYS A 62 -10.26 -19.84 10.57
N GLU A 63 -11.49 -19.62 10.99
CA GLU A 63 -12.15 -18.32 10.81
C GLU A 63 -11.58 -17.32 11.84
N ILE A 64 -11.22 -16.13 11.37
CA ILE A 64 -10.64 -15.06 12.18
C ILE A 64 -11.49 -13.77 12.06
N SER A 65 -11.31 -12.87 13.02
CA SER A 65 -11.94 -11.55 12.97
C SER A 65 -11.20 -10.59 12.04
N ALA A 66 -11.88 -9.54 11.58
CA ALA A 66 -11.25 -8.49 10.77
C ALA A 66 -10.07 -7.83 11.50
N SER A 67 -10.12 -7.69 12.82
CA SER A 67 -9.02 -7.11 13.63
C SER A 67 -7.76 -7.98 13.69
N GLU A 68 -7.85 -9.25 13.28
CA GLU A 68 -6.70 -10.16 13.19
C GLU A 68 -5.97 -10.06 11.84
N LEU A 69 -6.56 -9.38 10.84
CA LEU A 69 -5.85 -9.04 9.60
C LEU A 69 -4.79 -7.99 9.92
N LYS A 70 -3.54 -8.29 9.60
CA LYS A 70 -2.39 -7.42 9.92
C LYS A 70 -1.65 -7.02 8.66
N PRO A 71 -1.03 -5.83 8.65
CA PRO A 71 -0.04 -5.48 7.63
C PRO A 71 0.99 -6.60 7.46
N GLY A 72 1.38 -6.86 6.22
CA GLY A 72 2.26 -7.97 5.88
C GLY A 72 1.55 -9.29 5.52
N MET A 73 0.23 -9.39 5.71
CA MET A 73 -0.52 -10.54 5.22
C MET A 73 -0.78 -10.45 3.73
N ASN A 74 -0.45 -11.51 2.99
CA ASN A 74 -0.94 -11.69 1.64
C ASN A 74 -2.32 -12.33 1.70
N VAL A 75 -3.27 -11.74 0.99
CA VAL A 75 -4.67 -12.17 1.00
C VAL A 75 -5.20 -12.43 -0.40
N LYS A 76 -6.12 -13.38 -0.51
CA LYS A 76 -6.99 -13.54 -1.68
C LYS A 76 -8.41 -13.19 -1.28
N ILE A 77 -8.97 -12.23 -1.99
CA ILE A 77 -10.28 -11.63 -1.73
C ILE A 77 -11.23 -12.06 -2.83
N THR A 78 -12.42 -12.53 -2.47
CA THR A 78 -13.53 -12.79 -3.40
C THR A 78 -14.63 -11.78 -3.13
N TYR A 79 -15.17 -11.16 -4.16
CA TYR A 79 -16.17 -10.10 -4.04
C TYR A 79 -17.25 -10.22 -5.12
N ASP A 80 -18.26 -9.35 -5.10
CA ASP A 80 -19.42 -9.40 -6.00
C ASP A 80 -19.19 -8.83 -7.41
N GLY A 81 -17.98 -8.29 -7.68
CA GLY A 81 -17.61 -7.67 -8.95
C GLY A 81 -17.72 -6.14 -8.96
N ALA A 82 -18.31 -5.53 -7.92
CA ALA A 82 -18.37 -4.08 -7.83
C ALA A 82 -17.03 -3.50 -7.34
N VAL A 83 -16.49 -2.57 -8.12
CA VAL A 83 -15.33 -1.74 -7.74
C VAL A 83 -15.72 -0.29 -8.00
N LEU A 84 -15.58 0.56 -6.99
CA LEU A 84 -15.78 2.00 -7.14
C LEU A 84 -14.51 2.63 -7.68
N GLU A 85 -14.66 3.41 -8.76
CA GLU A 85 -13.55 4.11 -9.41
C GLU A 85 -13.13 5.33 -8.56
N SER A 86 -12.10 5.14 -7.76
CA SER A 86 -11.43 6.15 -6.94
C SER A 86 -9.96 5.79 -6.79
N TYR A 87 -9.16 6.66 -6.22
CA TYR A 87 -7.80 6.29 -5.81
C TYR A 87 -7.62 6.56 -4.31
N PRO A 88 -7.34 5.51 -3.53
CA PRO A 88 -7.42 4.08 -3.86
C PRO A 88 -8.80 3.63 -4.34
N GLY A 89 -8.84 2.54 -5.15
CA GLY A 89 -10.07 1.86 -5.52
C GLY A 89 -10.86 1.38 -4.28
N GLN A 90 -12.13 1.01 -4.43
CA GLN A 90 -12.91 0.50 -3.30
C GLN A 90 -13.73 -0.73 -3.71
N ILE A 91 -13.62 -1.79 -2.93
CA ILE A 91 -14.45 -2.99 -3.00
C ILE A 91 -15.41 -2.96 -1.80
N PRO A 92 -16.68 -2.56 -2.01
CA PRO A 92 -17.64 -2.38 -0.92
C PRO A 92 -18.23 -3.71 -0.42
N ASN A 93 -18.34 -4.73 -1.28
CA ASN A 93 -19.06 -5.97 -1.02
C ASN A 93 -18.13 -7.17 -1.13
N THR A 94 -17.38 -7.43 -0.06
CA THR A 94 -16.49 -8.57 0.04
C THR A 94 -17.23 -9.80 0.55
N ARG A 95 -17.02 -10.95 -0.08
CA ARG A 95 -17.59 -12.24 0.36
C ARG A 95 -16.64 -13.00 1.24
N THR A 96 -15.39 -13.18 0.77
CA THR A 96 -14.38 -13.90 1.53
C THR A 96 -13.03 -13.22 1.46
N ILE A 97 -12.28 -13.30 2.54
CA ILE A 97 -10.86 -12.92 2.60
C ILE A 97 -10.08 -14.14 3.11
N LYS A 98 -9.16 -14.66 2.31
CA LYS A 98 -8.31 -15.79 2.70
C LYS A 98 -6.88 -15.30 2.87
N VAL A 99 -6.32 -15.48 4.07
CA VAL A 99 -4.90 -15.25 4.33
C VAL A 99 -4.11 -16.39 3.67
N MET A 100 -3.20 -16.02 2.78
CA MET A 100 -2.37 -16.95 2.01
C MET A 100 -0.99 -17.13 2.64
N SER A 101 -0.39 -16.04 3.12
CA SER A 101 0.90 -16.03 3.80
C SER A 101 1.02 -14.79 4.69
N GLN A 102 2.06 -14.78 5.52
CA GLN A 102 2.45 -13.62 6.33
C GLN A 102 3.92 -13.31 6.04
N GLU A 103 4.19 -12.08 5.69
CA GLU A 103 5.52 -11.55 5.47
C GLU A 103 5.87 -10.49 6.52
N ASN A 104 7.15 -10.13 6.58
CA ASN A 104 7.58 -8.99 7.38
C ASN A 104 7.08 -7.70 6.74
N ASP A 105 6.32 -6.92 7.48
CA ASP A 105 5.74 -5.66 7.01
C ASP A 105 6.81 -4.56 6.87
N LYS A 106 7.51 -4.57 5.74
CA LYS A 106 8.55 -3.58 5.42
C LYS A 106 7.97 -2.18 5.13
N ILE A 107 6.72 -2.09 4.70
CA ILE A 107 6.04 -0.79 4.48
C ILE A 107 5.96 -0.04 5.81
N SER A 108 5.46 -0.69 6.87
CA SER A 108 5.42 -0.08 8.21
C SER A 108 6.81 0.22 8.77
N LEU A 109 7.82 -0.61 8.47
CA LEU A 109 9.20 -0.34 8.87
C LEU A 109 9.69 0.99 8.29
N TYR A 110 9.61 1.15 6.97
CA TYR A 110 10.13 2.35 6.31
C TYR A 110 9.25 3.58 6.54
N LYS A 111 7.93 3.42 6.64
CA LYS A 111 7.02 4.48 7.09
C LYS A 111 7.48 5.05 8.45
N LYS A 112 7.74 4.16 9.43
CA LYS A 112 8.19 4.56 10.77
C LYS A 112 9.56 5.26 10.75
N ALA A 113 10.50 4.76 9.95
CA ALA A 113 11.83 5.34 9.82
C ALA A 113 11.80 6.75 9.19
N VAL A 114 11.05 6.91 8.10
CA VAL A 114 10.90 8.19 7.39
C VAL A 114 10.20 9.22 8.26
N ILE A 115 9.12 8.85 8.96
CA ILE A 115 8.39 9.75 9.86
C ILE A 115 9.30 10.22 11.00
N HIS A 116 10.01 9.31 11.65
CA HIS A 116 10.94 9.67 12.72
C HIS A 116 12.01 10.66 12.21
N THR A 117 12.64 10.38 11.08
CA THR A 117 13.66 11.26 10.50
C THR A 117 13.10 12.65 10.15
N TYR A 118 11.86 12.69 9.66
CA TYR A 118 11.17 13.95 9.39
C TYR A 118 10.86 14.74 10.67
N GLU A 119 10.45 14.08 11.75
CA GLU A 119 10.10 14.72 13.02
C GLU A 119 11.32 15.20 13.81
N GLU A 120 12.43 14.46 13.74
CA GLU A 120 13.68 14.80 14.43
C GLU A 120 14.51 15.87 13.71
N ARG A 121 14.18 16.21 12.45
CA ARG A 121 14.94 17.20 11.71
C ARG A 121 14.76 18.62 12.27
N GLU A 122 15.77 19.45 12.16
CA GLU A 122 15.64 20.87 12.36
C GLU A 122 14.69 21.47 11.31
N LYS A 123 13.72 22.27 11.76
CA LYS A 123 12.79 22.97 10.85
C LYS A 123 13.48 24.15 10.20
N LEU A 124 13.70 24.08 8.90
CA LEU A 124 14.39 25.08 8.10
C LEU A 124 13.44 25.98 7.29
N GLY A 125 12.25 26.22 7.80
CA GLY A 125 11.20 26.96 7.11
C GLY A 125 10.06 26.05 6.62
N GLU A 126 9.19 26.61 5.79
CA GLU A 126 8.08 25.86 5.18
C GLU A 126 8.58 25.17 3.91
N GLU A 127 8.51 23.84 3.88
CA GLU A 127 8.72 23.07 2.66
C GLU A 127 7.44 23.07 1.83
N LYS A 128 7.53 23.42 0.55
CA LYS A 128 6.43 23.30 -0.42
C LYS A 128 6.37 21.91 -1.05
N THR A 129 7.47 21.16 -1.00
CA THR A 129 7.58 19.83 -1.58
C THR A 129 8.38 18.90 -0.67
N ILE A 130 7.85 17.72 -0.47
CA ILE A 130 8.55 16.60 0.17
C ILE A 130 8.73 15.52 -0.89
N ALA A 131 9.96 15.26 -1.29
CA ALA A 131 10.30 14.18 -2.19
C ALA A 131 10.65 12.91 -1.39
N LEU A 132 10.13 11.77 -1.84
CA LEU A 132 10.37 10.46 -1.25
C LEU A 132 11.28 9.68 -2.19
N ASP A 133 12.50 9.39 -1.77
CA ASP A 133 13.46 8.59 -2.54
C ASP A 133 13.51 7.16 -2.00
N PHE A 134 12.89 6.25 -2.74
CA PHE A 134 12.86 4.81 -2.47
C PHE A 134 13.71 4.02 -3.48
N SER A 135 14.58 4.68 -4.24
CA SER A 135 15.37 4.04 -5.29
C SER A 135 16.32 2.96 -4.76
N GLU A 136 16.78 3.09 -3.53
CA GLU A 136 17.66 2.12 -2.87
C GLU A 136 16.92 1.14 -1.93
N ILE A 137 15.58 1.09 -1.98
CA ILE A 137 14.81 0.03 -1.34
C ILE A 137 14.63 -1.11 -2.33
N THR A 138 15.23 -2.25 -2.04
CA THR A 138 15.22 -3.44 -2.90
C THR A 138 14.26 -4.53 -2.41
N SER A 139 13.85 -4.47 -1.15
CA SER A 139 12.94 -5.43 -0.52
C SER A 139 11.46 -5.13 -0.73
N LEU A 140 11.12 -4.01 -1.37
CA LEU A 140 9.78 -3.67 -1.80
C LEU A 140 9.70 -3.69 -3.32
N ASP A 141 8.67 -4.30 -3.87
CA ASP A 141 8.29 -4.14 -5.27
C ASP A 141 7.67 -2.75 -5.54
N GLU A 142 7.34 -2.46 -6.79
CA GLU A 142 6.81 -1.13 -7.14
C GLU A 142 5.42 -0.88 -6.56
N ASP A 143 4.57 -1.91 -6.43
CA ASP A 143 3.24 -1.77 -5.84
C ASP A 143 3.33 -1.48 -4.35
N GLN A 144 4.26 -2.13 -3.66
CA GLN A 144 4.55 -1.87 -2.25
C GLN A 144 5.19 -0.47 -2.04
N LYS A 145 6.03 0.00 -2.98
CA LYS A 145 6.55 1.39 -2.95
C LYS A 145 5.45 2.42 -3.19
N ASN A 146 4.50 2.15 -4.09
CA ASN A 146 3.32 2.98 -4.29
C ASN A 146 2.47 3.05 -3.00
N ALA A 147 2.34 1.91 -2.31
CA ALA A 147 1.66 1.85 -1.02
C ALA A 147 2.39 2.68 0.06
N LEU A 148 3.72 2.57 0.14
CA LEU A 148 4.53 3.37 1.07
C LEU A 148 4.40 4.87 0.78
N GLU A 149 4.44 5.27 -0.50
CA GLU A 149 4.20 6.66 -0.92
C GLU A 149 2.83 7.15 -0.46
N TYR A 150 1.78 6.36 -0.69
CA TYR A 150 0.42 6.71 -0.30
C TYR A 150 0.26 6.91 1.21
N VAL A 151 0.75 5.97 2.03
CA VAL A 151 0.61 6.08 3.48
C VAL A 151 1.47 7.19 4.09
N LEU A 152 2.62 7.52 3.49
CA LEU A 152 3.43 8.68 3.85
C LEU A 152 2.78 9.98 3.39
N GLY A 153 2.22 10.01 2.18
CA GLY A 153 1.47 11.15 1.66
C GLY A 153 0.32 11.53 2.57
N ASN A 154 -0.46 10.54 3.03
CA ASN A 154 -1.53 10.76 4.00
C ASN A 154 -1.01 11.30 5.34
N TYR A 155 0.12 10.78 5.83
CA TYR A 155 0.74 11.31 7.04
C TYR A 155 1.15 12.78 6.86
N PHE A 156 1.87 13.13 5.78
CA PHE A 156 2.32 14.50 5.54
C PHE A 156 1.15 15.46 5.31
N ALA A 157 0.08 15.04 4.66
CA ALA A 157 -1.13 15.87 4.48
C ALA A 157 -1.78 16.28 5.81
N THR A 158 -1.52 15.56 6.91
CA THR A 158 -1.97 15.95 8.26
C THR A 158 -1.01 16.91 8.99
N LYS A 159 0.20 17.10 8.46
CA LYS A 159 1.29 17.83 9.12
C LYS A 159 1.70 19.12 8.41
N THR A 160 1.48 19.19 7.11
CA THR A 160 1.98 20.27 6.24
C THR A 160 1.11 20.39 4.99
N ASP A 161 1.15 21.54 4.34
CA ASP A 161 0.55 21.78 3.03
C ASP A 161 1.52 21.43 1.87
N ALA A 162 2.65 20.79 2.16
CA ALA A 162 3.64 20.40 1.16
C ALA A 162 3.08 19.36 0.19
N ASN A 163 3.38 19.53 -1.09
CA ASN A 163 3.13 18.51 -2.10
C ASN A 163 4.11 17.33 -1.90
N VAL A 164 3.60 16.11 -1.84
CA VAL A 164 4.42 14.90 -1.75
C VAL A 164 4.61 14.31 -3.13
N ILE A 165 5.85 14.06 -3.51
CA ILE A 165 6.22 13.45 -4.79
C ILE A 165 7.21 12.30 -4.56
N ARG A 166 7.27 11.34 -5.49
CA ARG A 166 8.32 10.31 -5.48
C ARG A 166 9.37 10.63 -6.53
N GLY A 167 10.64 10.47 -6.17
CA GLY A 167 11.75 10.64 -7.10
C GLY A 167 13.11 10.64 -6.40
N SER A 168 14.09 10.05 -7.05
CA SER A 168 15.49 10.09 -6.60
C SER A 168 16.10 11.48 -6.81
N TYR A 169 17.19 11.76 -6.08
CA TYR A 169 17.97 12.97 -6.30
C TYR A 169 18.27 13.23 -7.80
N LYS A 170 18.73 12.17 -8.51
CA LYS A 170 19.11 12.27 -9.94
C LYS A 170 17.92 12.63 -10.83
N GLU A 171 16.75 12.06 -10.58
CA GLU A 171 15.54 12.35 -11.32
C GLU A 171 15.05 13.78 -11.07
N LEU A 172 15.06 14.22 -9.82
CA LEU A 172 14.68 15.57 -9.43
C LEU A 172 15.64 16.63 -9.99
N GLU A 173 16.93 16.34 -10.02
CA GLU A 173 17.95 17.19 -10.66
C GLU A 173 17.75 17.26 -12.18
N LYS A 174 17.57 16.10 -12.84
CA LYS A 174 17.30 16.02 -14.29
C LYS A 174 16.04 16.79 -14.69
N ASN A 175 15.01 16.75 -13.85
CA ASN A 175 13.74 17.44 -14.07
C ASN A 175 13.77 18.92 -13.65
N GLY A 176 14.93 19.44 -13.20
CA GLY A 176 15.13 20.82 -12.81
C GLY A 176 14.46 21.25 -11.52
N VAL A 177 14.03 20.29 -10.70
CA VAL A 177 13.50 20.52 -9.35
C VAL A 177 14.65 20.88 -8.40
N ILE A 178 15.74 20.12 -8.45
CA ILE A 178 17.01 20.44 -7.79
C ILE A 178 17.87 21.26 -8.73
N LYS A 179 18.40 22.39 -8.24
CA LYS A 179 19.29 23.27 -8.99
C LYS A 179 20.45 23.71 -8.12
N ASN A 180 21.66 23.74 -8.73
CA ASN A 180 22.87 24.17 -8.04
C ASN A 180 23.11 23.42 -6.71
N ASN A 181 22.87 22.11 -6.70
CA ASN A 181 22.96 21.25 -5.51
C ASN A 181 22.09 21.74 -4.34
N ALA A 182 20.88 22.27 -4.63
CA ALA A 182 19.92 22.70 -3.63
C ALA A 182 18.47 22.43 -4.06
N PHE A 183 17.65 22.01 -3.13
CA PHE A 183 16.20 21.89 -3.26
C PHE A 183 15.56 23.06 -2.49
N ASN A 184 15.48 24.23 -3.13
CA ASN A 184 15.11 25.49 -2.45
C ASN A 184 13.75 25.42 -1.74
N ASP A 185 12.75 24.84 -2.38
CA ASP A 185 11.37 24.79 -1.93
C ASP A 185 10.98 23.43 -1.30
N GLY A 186 11.96 22.55 -1.03
CA GLY A 186 11.63 21.22 -0.53
C GLY A 186 12.77 20.49 0.16
N ILE A 187 12.50 19.25 0.47
CA ILE A 187 13.45 18.28 1.02
C ILE A 187 13.29 16.93 0.32
N ILE A 188 14.33 16.12 0.33
CA ILE A 188 14.27 14.70 -0.01
C ILE A 188 14.33 13.90 1.28
N LEU A 189 13.44 12.97 1.46
CA LEU A 189 13.51 11.92 2.49
C LEU A 189 13.89 10.62 1.80
N SER A 190 14.96 9.99 2.20
CA SER A 190 15.51 8.80 1.55
C SER A 190 15.73 7.65 2.53
N VAL A 191 15.55 6.44 2.01
CA VAL A 191 15.91 5.19 2.69
C VAL A 191 16.84 4.41 1.79
N SER A 192 17.95 3.94 2.35
CA SER A 192 18.93 3.10 1.66
C SER A 192 19.11 1.78 2.40
N GLU A 193 18.69 0.67 1.77
CA GLU A 193 18.89 -0.66 2.35
C GLU A 193 20.36 -1.07 2.30
N LYS A 194 20.80 -1.72 3.39
CA LYS A 194 22.18 -2.24 3.54
C LYS A 194 22.19 -3.76 3.77
N GLY A 195 21.02 -4.38 3.81
CA GLY A 195 20.83 -5.81 4.04
C GLY A 195 19.54 -6.10 4.78
N GLU A 196 19.32 -7.32 5.20
CA GLU A 196 18.12 -7.72 5.91
C GLU A 196 17.97 -6.91 7.21
N ASN A 197 16.89 -6.11 7.29
CA ASN A 197 16.58 -5.23 8.44
C ASN A 197 17.69 -4.26 8.83
N LYS A 198 18.60 -3.94 7.89
CA LYS A 198 19.63 -2.92 8.04
C LYS A 198 19.47 -1.86 6.97
N PHE A 199 19.52 -0.58 7.36
CA PHE A 199 19.31 0.53 6.44
C PHE A 199 19.91 1.81 6.97
N SER A 200 19.99 2.82 6.11
CA SER A 200 20.19 4.21 6.48
C SER A 200 18.95 5.01 6.09
N VAL A 201 18.66 6.05 6.83
CA VAL A 201 17.53 6.96 6.55
C VAL A 201 17.99 8.39 6.79
N GLY A 202 17.58 9.31 5.92
CA GLY A 202 17.99 10.69 6.05
C GLY A 202 17.10 11.66 5.29
N TRP A 203 17.35 12.93 5.50
CA TRP A 203 16.77 14.00 4.69
C TRP A 203 17.89 14.87 4.11
N TRP A 204 17.63 15.45 2.96
CA TRP A 204 18.55 16.31 2.24
C TRP A 204 17.82 17.54 1.67
N LYS A 205 18.43 18.70 1.78
CA LYS A 205 17.97 19.96 1.19
C LYS A 205 19.03 20.59 0.29
N SER A 206 20.31 20.52 0.68
CA SER A 206 21.43 21.01 -0.09
C SER A 206 22.71 20.28 0.30
N GLY A 207 23.80 20.56 -0.41
CA GLY A 207 25.10 19.97 -0.12
C GLY A 207 25.67 20.26 1.29
N THR A 208 25.13 21.28 1.99
CA THR A 208 25.52 21.67 3.36
C THR A 208 24.33 21.64 4.32
N CYS A 209 23.26 20.99 3.95
CA CYS A 209 22.02 20.94 4.75
C CYS A 209 21.34 19.60 4.55
N ALA A 210 21.82 18.63 5.29
CA ALA A 210 21.29 17.28 5.33
C ALA A 210 21.57 16.64 6.68
N SER A 211 20.76 15.69 7.11
CA SER A 211 21.06 14.83 8.25
C SER A 211 20.32 13.51 8.18
N GLY A 212 20.70 12.57 9.04
CA GLY A 212 20.07 11.28 9.10
C GLY A 212 20.76 10.32 10.05
N PHE A 213 20.44 9.06 9.88
CA PHE A 213 20.96 7.96 10.67
C PHE A 213 21.54 6.90 9.74
N SER A 214 22.79 6.50 9.99
CA SER A 214 23.44 5.35 9.36
C SER A 214 23.36 4.12 10.25
N ASP A 215 23.56 2.95 9.66
CA ASP A 215 23.61 1.66 10.36
C ASP A 215 22.40 1.37 11.25
N CYS A 216 21.22 1.87 10.85
CA CYS A 216 19.96 1.53 11.49
C CYS A 216 19.72 0.02 11.41
N THR A 217 19.23 -0.55 12.51
CA THR A 217 18.82 -1.95 12.57
C THR A 217 17.39 -2.06 13.08
N ALA A 218 16.63 -3.03 12.55
CA ALA A 218 15.25 -3.23 12.95
C ALA A 218 14.98 -4.68 13.35
N LYS A 219 14.04 -4.87 14.27
CA LYS A 219 13.52 -6.18 14.64
C LYS A 219 12.05 -6.08 15.02
N ILE A 220 11.32 -7.16 14.84
CA ILE A 220 9.95 -7.27 15.31
C ILE A 220 9.95 -7.66 16.77
N LYS A 221 9.24 -6.89 17.61
CA LYS A 221 9.00 -7.18 19.01
C LYS A 221 7.50 -7.02 19.29
N SER A 222 6.86 -8.08 19.78
CA SER A 222 5.41 -8.08 20.04
C SER A 222 4.55 -7.71 18.82
N GLY A 223 5.01 -8.07 17.61
CA GLY A 223 4.29 -7.78 16.37
C GLY A 223 4.54 -6.38 15.78
N GLU A 224 5.39 -5.58 16.40
CA GLU A 224 5.73 -4.22 15.94
C GLU A 224 7.22 -4.06 15.65
N TRP A 225 7.54 -3.22 14.68
CA TRP A 225 8.92 -2.84 14.38
C TRP A 225 9.50 -1.96 15.48
N VAL A 226 10.62 -2.40 16.03
CA VAL A 226 11.51 -1.62 16.90
C VAL A 226 12.77 -1.32 16.11
N ILE A 227 13.01 -0.03 15.87
CA ILE A 227 14.18 0.47 15.15
C ILE A 227 15.21 0.95 16.18
N ASN A 228 16.44 0.48 16.03
CA ASN A 228 17.59 1.08 16.66
C ASN A 228 18.23 1.99 15.61
N TYR A 229 18.07 3.30 15.77
CA TYR A 229 18.71 4.28 14.93
C TYR A 229 20.21 4.31 15.29
N GLY A 230 21.05 4.02 14.30
CA GLY A 230 22.50 3.96 14.49
C GLY A 230 23.13 5.34 14.62
N ASP A 231 24.28 5.55 13.97
CA ASP A 231 25.02 6.81 14.10
C ASP A 231 24.31 7.96 13.40
N ALA A 232 24.02 9.04 14.15
CA ALA A 232 23.51 10.27 13.57
C ALA A 232 24.60 11.02 12.83
N TRP A 233 24.27 11.58 11.68
CA TRP A 233 25.15 12.40 10.87
C TRP A 233 24.48 13.70 10.44
N ILE A 234 25.29 14.75 10.25
CA ILE A 234 24.86 16.08 9.77
C ILE A 234 25.90 16.55 8.75
N SER A 235 25.47 17.22 7.69
CA SER A 235 26.33 17.86 6.71
C SER A 235 25.89 19.29 6.37
#